data_296da609a185a5843b5abb682aad130b
#
_entry.id   296da609a185a5843b5abb682aad130b
#
_cell.length_a   1.000
_cell.length_b   1.000
_cell.length_c   1.000
_cell.angle_alpha   90.00
_cell.angle_beta   90.00
_cell.angle_gamma   90.00
#
_symmetry.space_group_name_H-M   'P 1'
#
loop_
_entity.id
_entity.type
_entity.pdbx_description
1 polymer ?
#
loop_
_entity_poly.entity_id
_entity_poly.type
_entity_poly.pdbx_seq_one_letter_code
_entity_poly.pdbx_strand_id
1 'polypeptide(L)'
;MSKLHEVLTPQNSQVIFIDQQPQMAFGVQSIDRQVLKNNVVGLAKAAKAFKIPTTITTVETEAFSGNTYPELLAVFPENQLLERSSMNSWDDQNVRDALAKNAEGGRKKIVCSGLWTEVCNMTFALSCMRDTDYEIYMVADASGATSADAQKYAMDRLVQAGVVPVTWQQVLLEWQRDWARKETYDATLAIVTEHSGAYGMGVDYAYTMVHKAPERVKHGERIGPNPAKQI
;
A
#
# COMPACT_ATOMS: atom_id res chain seq x y z
N MET A 1 -16.84 -18.92 -6.91
CA MET A 1 -16.06 -18.50 -8.10
C MET A 1 -15.18 -17.35 -7.67
N SER A 2 -13.90 -17.41 -8.00
CA SER A 2 -12.96 -16.30 -7.71
C SER A 2 -13.43 -15.02 -8.40
N LYS A 3 -13.45 -13.90 -7.68
CA LYS A 3 -13.81 -12.58 -8.19
C LYS A 3 -12.60 -11.81 -8.75
N LEU A 4 -11.61 -12.55 -9.28
CA LEU A 4 -10.35 -11.97 -9.81
C LEU A 4 -10.56 -10.90 -10.90
N HIS A 5 -11.75 -10.84 -11.49
CA HIS A 5 -12.09 -9.80 -12.49
C HIS A 5 -12.69 -8.53 -11.87
N GLU A 6 -12.93 -8.53 -10.55
CA GLU A 6 -13.36 -7.33 -9.86
C GLU A 6 -12.15 -6.49 -9.45
N VAL A 7 -12.12 -5.23 -9.83
CA VAL A 7 -11.10 -4.29 -9.38
C VAL A 7 -11.24 -3.96 -7.89
N LEU A 8 -10.19 -3.41 -7.31
CA LEU A 8 -10.20 -2.90 -5.94
C LEU A 8 -11.14 -1.70 -5.81
N THR A 9 -11.91 -1.69 -4.74
CA THR A 9 -12.75 -0.55 -4.35
C THR A 9 -12.59 -0.27 -2.85
N PRO A 10 -12.91 0.94 -2.37
CA PRO A 10 -12.88 1.22 -0.94
C PRO A 10 -13.79 0.31 -0.09
N GLN A 11 -14.83 -0.26 -0.70
CA GLN A 11 -15.81 -1.10 -0.02
C GLN A 11 -15.42 -2.58 0.03
N ASN A 12 -14.58 -3.06 -0.91
CA ASN A 12 -14.15 -4.46 -0.93
C ASN A 12 -12.73 -4.69 -0.42
N SER A 13 -12.00 -3.61 -0.08
CA SER A 13 -10.57 -3.65 0.24
C SER A 13 -10.30 -3.39 1.73
N GLN A 14 -9.24 -4.02 2.23
CA GLN A 14 -8.50 -3.66 3.44
C GLN A 14 -7.01 -3.72 3.14
N VAL A 15 -6.18 -3.10 3.97
CA VAL A 15 -4.72 -3.04 3.78
C VAL A 15 -4.01 -3.70 4.96
N ILE A 16 -2.92 -4.42 4.66
CA ILE A 16 -1.95 -4.85 5.67
C ILE A 16 -0.55 -4.40 5.27
N PHE A 17 0.14 -3.71 6.19
CA PHE A 17 1.56 -3.45 6.12
C PHE A 17 2.29 -4.43 7.03
N ILE A 18 3.11 -5.29 6.44
CA ILE A 18 3.84 -6.34 7.14
C ILE A 18 5.29 -5.91 7.29
N ASP A 19 5.73 -5.68 8.54
CA ASP A 19 7.13 -5.50 8.93
C ASP A 19 7.86 -4.41 8.12
N GLN A 20 7.19 -3.29 7.89
CA GLN A 20 7.77 -2.12 7.23
C GLN A 20 8.74 -1.41 8.17
N GLN A 21 9.86 -2.09 8.48
CA GLN A 21 10.86 -1.71 9.47
C GLN A 21 12.19 -1.35 8.77
N PRO A 22 12.80 -0.18 9.03
CA PRO A 22 14.01 0.27 8.33
C PRO A 22 15.17 -0.71 8.36
N GLN A 23 15.39 -1.43 9.47
CA GLN A 23 16.45 -2.41 9.59
C GLN A 23 16.23 -3.62 8.67
N MET A 24 14.97 -4.03 8.48
CA MET A 24 14.59 -5.02 7.46
C MET A 24 14.88 -4.51 6.05
N ALA A 25 14.61 -3.21 5.80
CA ALA A 25 14.86 -2.59 4.51
C ALA A 25 16.34 -2.52 4.13
N PHE A 26 17.27 -2.51 5.09
CA PHE A 26 18.70 -2.59 4.79
C PHE A 26 19.08 -3.88 4.06
N GLY A 27 18.35 -4.97 4.29
CA GLY A 27 18.53 -6.25 3.58
C GLY A 27 17.90 -6.28 2.18
N VAL A 28 17.12 -5.28 1.79
CA VAL A 28 16.44 -5.28 0.50
C VAL A 28 17.42 -4.95 -0.63
N GLN A 29 17.41 -5.80 -1.66
CA GLN A 29 18.20 -5.63 -2.89
C GLN A 29 17.37 -5.74 -4.17
N SER A 30 16.08 -6.04 -4.06
CA SER A 30 15.19 -6.22 -5.21
C SER A 30 14.62 -4.92 -5.77
N ILE A 31 14.65 -3.86 -4.98
CA ILE A 31 14.16 -2.52 -5.33
C ILE A 31 15.01 -1.47 -4.61
N ASP A 32 15.15 -0.29 -5.20
CA ASP A 32 15.77 0.85 -4.51
C ASP A 32 15.02 1.19 -3.22
N ARG A 33 15.76 1.40 -2.12
CA ARG A 33 15.16 1.58 -0.78
C ARG A 33 14.39 2.88 -0.63
N GLN A 34 14.79 3.95 -1.35
CA GLN A 34 14.04 5.21 -1.35
C GLN A 34 12.74 5.06 -2.14
N VAL A 35 12.80 4.36 -3.28
CA VAL A 35 11.61 4.03 -4.07
C VAL A 35 10.66 3.16 -3.26
N LEU A 36 11.17 2.12 -2.59
CA LEU A 36 10.37 1.28 -1.70
C LEU A 36 9.65 2.11 -0.63
N LYS A 37 10.39 2.91 0.13
CA LYS A 37 9.81 3.76 1.19
C LYS A 37 8.80 4.76 0.61
N ASN A 38 9.11 5.42 -0.50
CA ASN A 38 8.19 6.32 -1.19
C ASN A 38 6.86 5.64 -1.52
N ASN A 39 6.93 4.44 -2.09
CA ASN A 39 5.76 3.69 -2.53
C ASN A 39 4.92 3.18 -1.33
N VAL A 40 5.59 2.74 -0.26
CA VAL A 40 4.91 2.36 0.99
C VAL A 40 4.14 3.54 1.59
N VAL A 41 4.76 4.72 1.65
CA VAL A 41 4.11 5.93 2.17
C VAL A 41 3.00 6.40 1.25
N GLY A 42 3.20 6.34 -0.08
CA GLY A 42 2.17 6.63 -1.07
C GLY A 42 0.93 5.74 -0.92
N LEU A 43 1.15 4.42 -0.78
CA LEU A 43 0.07 3.45 -0.50
C LEU A 43 -0.64 3.75 0.83
N ALA A 44 0.12 4.08 1.88
CA ALA A 44 -0.43 4.41 3.19
C ALA A 44 -1.34 5.66 3.13
N LYS A 45 -0.87 6.73 2.49
CA LYS A 45 -1.67 7.95 2.27
C LYS A 45 -2.91 7.67 1.45
N ALA A 46 -2.81 6.81 0.42
CA ALA A 46 -3.95 6.35 -0.36
C ALA A 46 -4.97 5.64 0.53
N ALA A 47 -4.55 4.65 1.33
CA ALA A 47 -5.43 3.94 2.25
C ALA A 47 -6.13 4.89 3.23
N LYS A 48 -5.41 5.88 3.78
CA LYS A 48 -5.97 6.91 4.68
C LYS A 48 -7.01 7.79 3.97
N ALA A 49 -6.69 8.28 2.77
CA ALA A 49 -7.57 9.15 1.99
C ALA A 49 -8.89 8.48 1.62
N PHE A 50 -8.84 7.18 1.29
CA PHE A 50 -10.02 6.37 0.97
C PHE A 50 -10.66 5.68 2.18
N LYS A 51 -10.16 5.95 3.40
CA LYS A 51 -10.66 5.38 4.66
C LYS A 51 -10.67 3.84 4.64
N ILE A 52 -9.65 3.26 4.05
CA ILE A 52 -9.49 1.80 4.00
C ILE A 52 -9.02 1.30 5.38
N PRO A 53 -9.70 0.32 5.99
CA PRO A 53 -9.23 -0.31 7.21
C PRO A 53 -7.81 -0.86 7.03
N THR A 54 -6.91 -0.47 7.92
CA THR A 54 -5.47 -0.75 7.80
C THR A 54 -4.95 -1.44 9.04
N THR A 55 -4.24 -2.55 8.83
CA THR A 55 -3.50 -3.30 9.86
C THR A 55 -2.01 -3.08 9.63
N ILE A 56 -1.25 -2.86 10.71
CA ILE A 56 0.21 -2.70 10.66
C ILE A 56 0.82 -3.71 11.62
N THR A 57 1.71 -4.56 11.10
CA THR A 57 2.42 -5.55 11.92
C THR A 57 3.91 -5.22 12.02
N THR A 58 4.51 -5.66 13.11
CA THR A 58 5.95 -5.61 13.35
C THR A 58 6.44 -6.97 13.84
N VAL A 59 7.72 -7.25 13.63
CA VAL A 59 8.39 -8.46 14.12
C VAL A 59 9.68 -8.09 14.83
N GLU A 60 9.88 -8.65 16.04
CA GLU A 60 11.14 -8.52 16.80
C GLU A 60 11.65 -7.07 16.88
N THR A 61 10.77 -6.13 17.25
CA THR A 61 11.06 -4.68 17.31
C THR A 61 12.22 -4.37 18.26
N GLU A 62 12.29 -5.05 19.41
CA GLU A 62 13.32 -4.84 20.43
C GLU A 62 14.67 -5.51 20.07
N ALA A 63 14.70 -6.33 19.01
CA ALA A 63 15.88 -7.06 18.60
C ALA A 63 16.39 -6.63 17.22
N PHE A 64 16.23 -7.52 16.23
CA PHE A 64 16.83 -7.37 14.90
C PHE A 64 16.15 -6.33 14.02
N SER A 65 14.79 -6.29 14.05
CA SER A 65 14.04 -5.58 13.00
C SER A 65 13.82 -4.09 13.28
N GLY A 66 13.90 -3.67 14.56
CA GLY A 66 13.70 -2.27 14.95
C GLY A 66 12.27 -1.76 14.76
N ASN A 67 12.08 -0.46 14.90
CA ASN A 67 10.76 0.18 14.79
C ASN A 67 10.29 0.30 13.33
N THR A 68 8.97 0.47 13.15
CA THR A 68 8.33 0.79 11.88
C THR A 68 8.79 2.14 11.32
N TYR A 69 8.74 2.32 10.02
CA TYR A 69 9.00 3.62 9.37
C TYR A 69 8.22 4.76 10.06
N PRO A 70 8.90 5.81 10.56
CA PRO A 70 8.23 6.96 11.17
C PRO A 70 7.20 7.61 10.26
N GLU A 71 7.47 7.63 8.95
CA GLU A 71 6.56 8.20 7.95
C GLU A 71 5.27 7.38 7.81
N LEU A 72 5.34 6.05 7.95
CA LEU A 72 4.15 5.20 7.98
C LEU A 72 3.32 5.43 9.24
N LEU A 73 3.98 5.53 10.40
CA LEU A 73 3.33 5.85 11.68
C LEU A 73 2.68 7.23 11.67
N ALA A 74 3.29 8.22 11.03
CA ALA A 74 2.73 9.56 10.89
C ALA A 74 1.42 9.59 10.09
N VAL A 75 1.23 8.66 9.16
CA VAL A 75 -0.05 8.51 8.41
C VAL A 75 -1.13 7.91 9.31
N PHE A 76 -0.78 6.98 10.19
CA PHE A 76 -1.71 6.23 11.04
C PHE A 76 -1.35 6.32 12.54
N PRO A 77 -1.32 7.52 13.12
CA PRO A 77 -0.90 7.70 14.52
C PRO A 77 -1.86 7.02 15.53
N GLU A 78 -3.08 6.72 15.09
CA GLU A 78 -4.11 6.04 15.89
C GLU A 78 -4.05 4.51 15.81
N ASN A 79 -3.30 3.94 14.87
CA ASN A 79 -3.26 2.49 14.69
C ASN A 79 -2.37 1.81 15.73
N GLN A 80 -2.88 0.75 16.32
CA GLN A 80 -2.07 -0.14 17.13
C GLN A 80 -1.14 -0.96 16.25
N LEU A 81 0.13 -1.03 16.61
CA LEU A 81 1.08 -1.96 16.00
C LEU A 81 0.87 -3.35 16.60
N LEU A 82 0.78 -4.36 15.73
CA LEU A 82 0.66 -5.76 16.15
C LEU A 82 2.05 -6.40 16.10
N GLU A 83 2.69 -6.41 17.27
CA GLU A 83 4.02 -7.00 17.46
C GLU A 83 3.94 -8.51 17.62
N ARG A 84 4.89 -9.23 17.02
CA ARG A 84 5.01 -10.67 17.11
C ARG A 84 6.46 -11.15 16.97
N SER A 85 6.70 -12.44 17.22
CA SER A 85 7.98 -13.14 16.99
C SER A 85 7.95 -14.08 15.77
N SER A 86 6.77 -14.57 15.37
CA SER A 86 6.64 -15.43 14.19
C SER A 86 6.92 -14.66 12.89
N MET A 87 7.68 -15.27 11.96
CA MET A 87 7.86 -14.73 10.61
C MET A 87 6.54 -14.65 9.84
N ASN A 88 5.64 -15.58 10.11
CA ASN A 88 4.31 -15.62 9.50
C ASN A 88 3.31 -14.84 10.35
N SER A 89 2.94 -13.64 9.94
CA SER A 89 1.97 -12.83 10.68
C SER A 89 0.58 -13.47 10.78
N TRP A 90 0.24 -14.44 9.91
CA TRP A 90 -1.00 -15.20 10.00
C TRP A 90 -1.05 -16.14 11.22
N ASP A 91 0.11 -16.51 11.80
CA ASP A 91 0.16 -17.34 13.00
C ASP A 91 -0.31 -16.58 14.26
N ASP A 92 -0.23 -15.24 14.23
CA ASP A 92 -0.66 -14.39 15.34
C ASP A 92 -2.18 -14.19 15.35
N GLN A 93 -2.80 -14.45 16.52
CA GLN A 93 -4.26 -14.34 16.68
C GLN A 93 -4.75 -12.90 16.55
N ASN A 94 -3.98 -11.91 17.07
CA ASN A 94 -4.38 -10.51 16.99
C ASN A 94 -4.42 -10.01 15.55
N VAL A 95 -3.52 -10.50 14.70
CA VAL A 95 -3.51 -10.19 13.26
C VAL A 95 -4.75 -10.79 12.59
N ARG A 96 -5.08 -12.06 12.86
CA ARG A 96 -6.29 -12.70 12.32
C ARG A 96 -7.56 -11.96 12.75
N ASP A 97 -7.65 -11.59 14.03
CA ASP A 97 -8.82 -10.87 14.58
C ASP A 97 -8.95 -9.47 13.97
N ALA A 98 -7.85 -8.74 13.81
CA ALA A 98 -7.84 -7.43 13.16
C ALA A 98 -8.32 -7.52 11.71
N LEU A 99 -7.82 -8.49 10.93
CA LEU A 99 -8.24 -8.69 9.55
C LEU A 99 -9.68 -9.16 9.45
N ALA A 100 -10.16 -10.02 10.34
CA ALA A 100 -11.55 -10.44 10.40
C ALA A 100 -12.49 -9.27 10.69
N LYS A 101 -12.13 -8.42 11.65
CA LYS A 101 -12.85 -7.18 11.93
C LYS A 101 -12.88 -6.23 10.74
N ASN A 102 -11.75 -6.04 10.07
CA ASN A 102 -11.65 -5.20 8.89
C ASN A 102 -12.47 -5.77 7.70
N ALA A 103 -12.67 -7.07 7.64
CA ALA A 103 -13.44 -7.75 6.60
C ALA A 103 -14.96 -7.57 6.75
N GLU A 104 -15.44 -7.05 7.88
CA GLU A 104 -16.84 -6.73 8.07
C GLU A 104 -17.35 -5.82 6.95
N GLY A 105 -18.56 -6.09 6.46
CA GLY A 105 -19.13 -5.37 5.31
C GLY A 105 -18.59 -5.79 3.94
N GLY A 106 -17.82 -6.92 3.87
CA GLY A 106 -17.44 -7.53 2.59
C GLY A 106 -16.03 -7.20 2.08
N ARG A 107 -15.14 -6.62 2.92
CA ARG A 107 -13.77 -6.27 2.55
C ARG A 107 -12.84 -7.49 2.55
N LYS A 108 -13.04 -8.38 1.60
CA LYS A 108 -12.29 -9.63 1.48
C LYS A 108 -11.02 -9.53 0.61
N LYS A 109 -10.79 -8.41 -0.05
CA LYS A 109 -9.57 -8.15 -0.82
C LYS A 109 -8.54 -7.49 0.06
N ILE A 110 -7.46 -8.21 0.36
CA ILE A 110 -6.36 -7.73 1.21
C ILE A 110 -5.23 -7.20 0.32
N VAL A 111 -5.04 -5.89 0.34
CA VAL A 111 -3.88 -5.24 -0.27
C VAL A 111 -2.70 -5.39 0.69
N CYS A 112 -1.69 -6.14 0.30
CA CYS A 112 -0.55 -6.54 1.13
C CYS A 112 0.74 -5.88 0.65
N SER A 113 1.45 -5.24 1.56
CA SER A 113 2.77 -4.64 1.34
C SER A 113 3.67 -4.97 2.51
N GLY A 114 4.91 -5.41 2.28
CA GLY A 114 5.76 -5.78 3.42
C GLY A 114 7.17 -6.24 3.08
N LEU A 115 7.90 -6.60 4.12
CA LEU A 115 9.29 -7.07 4.09
C LEU A 115 9.43 -8.39 4.89
N TRP A 116 10.09 -9.42 4.36
CA TRP A 116 10.55 -9.55 2.98
C TRP A 116 9.53 -10.34 2.17
N THR A 117 9.48 -10.09 0.87
CA THR A 117 8.51 -10.72 -0.03
C THR A 117 8.55 -12.25 0.04
N GLU A 118 9.76 -12.83 0.03
CA GLU A 118 9.99 -14.29 0.05
C GLU A 118 9.78 -14.94 1.43
N VAL A 119 9.61 -14.15 2.49
CA VAL A 119 9.45 -14.68 3.86
C VAL A 119 8.09 -14.25 4.42
N CYS A 120 8.01 -13.08 5.04
CA CYS A 120 6.82 -12.66 5.80
C CYS A 120 5.59 -12.49 4.90
N ASN A 121 5.75 -11.82 3.75
CA ASN A 121 4.63 -11.64 2.82
C ASN A 121 4.13 -12.96 2.23
N MET A 122 5.07 -13.81 1.77
CA MET A 122 4.72 -15.06 1.14
C MET A 122 4.03 -16.02 2.11
N THR A 123 4.59 -16.19 3.32
CA THR A 123 4.01 -17.09 4.32
C THR A 123 2.65 -16.62 4.79
N PHE A 124 2.48 -15.32 5.02
CA PHE A 124 1.19 -14.71 5.32
C PHE A 124 0.17 -14.99 4.23
N ALA A 125 0.48 -14.64 2.97
CA ALA A 125 -0.45 -14.78 1.86
C ALA A 125 -0.92 -16.22 1.67
N LEU A 126 0.02 -17.17 1.64
CA LEU A 126 -0.30 -18.60 1.46
C LEU A 126 -1.14 -19.16 2.61
N SER A 127 -0.82 -18.81 3.86
CA SER A 127 -1.56 -19.27 5.03
C SER A 127 -2.96 -18.65 5.10
N CYS A 128 -3.06 -17.35 4.86
CA CYS A 128 -4.32 -16.63 4.84
C CYS A 128 -5.29 -17.22 3.78
N MET A 129 -4.81 -17.42 2.56
CA MET A 129 -5.63 -17.99 1.47
C MET A 129 -5.98 -19.47 1.69
N ARG A 130 -5.15 -20.23 2.40
CA ARG A 130 -5.46 -21.62 2.77
C ARG A 130 -6.64 -21.69 3.75
N ASP A 131 -6.68 -20.77 4.71
CA ASP A 131 -7.57 -20.84 5.87
C ASP A 131 -8.85 -20.01 5.70
N THR A 132 -8.92 -19.14 4.67
CA THR A 132 -10.03 -18.22 4.44
C THR A 132 -10.42 -18.13 2.96
N ASP A 133 -11.47 -17.35 2.68
CA ASP A 133 -11.87 -16.94 1.33
C ASP A 133 -11.35 -15.54 0.94
N TYR A 134 -10.33 -15.04 1.62
CA TYR A 134 -9.71 -13.76 1.28
C TYR A 134 -8.91 -13.85 -0.02
N GLU A 135 -8.93 -12.76 -0.76
CA GLU A 135 -8.14 -12.58 -1.98
C GLU A 135 -6.95 -11.64 -1.67
N ILE A 136 -5.74 -12.08 -1.97
CA ILE A 136 -4.52 -11.30 -1.67
C ILE A 136 -4.06 -10.55 -2.93
N TYR A 137 -3.89 -9.24 -2.78
CA TYR A 137 -3.34 -8.32 -3.76
C TYR A 137 -1.96 -7.86 -3.26
N MET A 138 -0.89 -8.44 -3.81
CA MET A 138 0.48 -8.14 -3.40
C MET A 138 1.00 -6.91 -4.13
N VAL A 139 1.31 -5.85 -3.37
CA VAL A 139 1.86 -4.60 -3.92
C VAL A 139 3.36 -4.78 -4.15
N ALA A 140 3.72 -5.19 -5.37
CA ALA A 140 5.05 -5.64 -5.71
C ALA A 140 6.13 -4.54 -5.58
N ASP A 141 5.76 -3.29 -5.88
CA ASP A 141 6.64 -2.12 -5.81
C ASP A 141 6.62 -1.38 -4.46
N ALA A 142 5.81 -1.86 -3.51
CA ALA A 142 5.85 -1.46 -2.10
C ALA A 142 6.22 -2.64 -1.19
N SER A 143 6.80 -3.68 -1.78
CA SER A 143 7.36 -4.86 -1.11
C SER A 143 8.80 -5.07 -1.58
N GLY A 144 9.63 -5.65 -0.74
CA GLY A 144 11.03 -5.86 -1.07
C GLY A 144 11.54 -7.22 -0.61
N ALA A 145 12.54 -7.73 -1.33
CA ALA A 145 13.18 -9.01 -1.09
C ALA A 145 14.69 -8.87 -0.94
N THR A 146 15.35 -9.89 -0.40
CA THR A 146 16.79 -9.88 -0.14
C THR A 146 17.64 -9.96 -1.41
N SER A 147 17.05 -10.35 -2.54
CA SER A 147 17.68 -10.33 -3.87
C SER A 147 16.63 -10.22 -4.96
N ALA A 148 17.05 -9.92 -6.20
CA ALA A 148 16.18 -9.92 -7.36
C ALA A 148 15.58 -11.32 -7.63
N ASP A 149 16.36 -12.38 -7.47
CA ASP A 149 15.89 -13.76 -7.62
C ASP A 149 14.87 -14.14 -6.52
N ALA A 150 15.13 -13.73 -5.27
CA ALA A 150 14.18 -13.95 -4.17
C ALA A 150 12.83 -13.28 -4.45
N GLN A 151 12.84 -12.04 -4.93
CA GLN A 151 11.62 -11.33 -5.35
C GLN A 151 10.90 -12.07 -6.47
N LYS A 152 11.66 -12.42 -7.52
CA LYS A 152 11.09 -13.10 -8.68
C LYS A 152 10.41 -14.41 -8.30
N TYR A 153 11.13 -15.30 -7.63
CA TYR A 153 10.60 -16.62 -7.31
C TYR A 153 9.49 -16.59 -6.26
N ALA A 154 9.56 -15.65 -5.30
CA ALA A 154 8.45 -15.43 -4.37
C ALA A 154 7.19 -14.96 -5.09
N MET A 155 7.30 -13.97 -5.98
CA MET A 155 6.18 -13.47 -6.76
C MET A 155 5.62 -14.52 -7.72
N ASP A 156 6.49 -15.28 -8.40
CA ASP A 156 6.05 -16.39 -9.27
C ASP A 156 5.23 -17.42 -8.48
N ARG A 157 5.70 -17.82 -7.29
CA ARG A 157 4.99 -18.75 -6.42
C ARG A 157 3.66 -18.20 -5.93
N LEU A 158 3.63 -16.92 -5.55
CA LEU A 158 2.42 -16.24 -5.10
C LEU A 158 1.37 -16.17 -6.22
N VAL A 159 1.78 -15.80 -7.43
CA VAL A 159 0.88 -15.76 -8.61
C VAL A 159 0.34 -17.15 -8.95
N GLN A 160 1.17 -18.19 -8.91
CA GLN A 160 0.73 -19.58 -9.10
C GLN A 160 -0.30 -20.01 -8.04
N ALA A 161 -0.21 -19.48 -6.82
CA ALA A 161 -1.17 -19.75 -5.75
C ALA A 161 -2.46 -18.91 -5.86
N GLY A 162 -2.55 -17.96 -6.81
CA GLY A 162 -3.73 -17.14 -7.04
C GLY A 162 -3.66 -15.74 -6.42
N VAL A 163 -2.49 -15.33 -5.91
CA VAL A 163 -2.27 -13.93 -5.47
C VAL A 163 -2.22 -13.01 -6.69
N VAL A 164 -2.86 -11.85 -6.60
CA VAL A 164 -2.89 -10.85 -7.66
C VAL A 164 -1.75 -9.84 -7.45
N PRO A 165 -0.75 -9.75 -8.36
CA PRO A 165 0.28 -8.73 -8.29
C PRO A 165 -0.28 -7.38 -8.73
N VAL A 166 0.01 -6.33 -7.96
CA VAL A 166 -0.38 -4.94 -8.25
C VAL A 166 0.76 -3.98 -7.93
N THR A 167 0.65 -2.74 -8.37
CA THR A 167 1.51 -1.63 -7.94
C THR A 167 0.73 -0.67 -7.04
N TRP A 168 1.43 0.10 -6.20
CA TRP A 168 0.77 1.03 -5.29
C TRP A 168 -0.06 2.10 -6.02
N GLN A 169 0.45 2.60 -7.15
CA GLN A 169 -0.26 3.57 -7.97
C GLN A 169 -1.49 2.97 -8.65
N GLN A 170 -1.39 1.72 -9.11
CA GLN A 170 -2.57 0.99 -9.62
C GLN A 170 -3.65 0.90 -8.54
N VAL A 171 -3.29 0.51 -7.32
CA VAL A 171 -4.22 0.43 -6.18
C VAL A 171 -4.89 1.78 -5.91
N LEU A 172 -4.11 2.87 -5.84
CA LEU A 172 -4.63 4.23 -5.66
C LEU A 172 -5.68 4.56 -6.73
N LEU A 173 -5.38 4.26 -8.00
CA LEU A 173 -6.24 4.65 -9.12
C LEU A 173 -7.45 3.71 -9.29
N GLU A 174 -7.35 2.45 -8.88
CA GLU A 174 -8.52 1.56 -8.77
C GLU A 174 -9.49 2.07 -7.71
N TRP A 175 -9.01 2.54 -6.56
CA TRP A 175 -9.86 3.15 -5.52
C TRP A 175 -10.47 4.47 -5.96
N GLN A 176 -9.72 5.33 -6.65
CA GLN A 176 -10.26 6.57 -7.21
C GLN A 176 -11.30 6.29 -8.30
N ARG A 177 -11.03 5.35 -9.18
CA ARG A 177 -11.89 4.84 -10.23
C ARG A 177 -12.37 5.87 -11.26
N ASP A 178 -12.76 7.05 -10.83
CA ASP A 178 -13.35 8.09 -11.66
C ASP A 178 -12.94 9.48 -11.15
N TRP A 179 -12.41 10.29 -12.03
CA TRP A 179 -12.03 11.67 -11.73
C TRP A 179 -13.23 12.59 -11.44
N ALA A 180 -14.45 12.15 -11.74
CA ALA A 180 -15.68 12.82 -11.32
C ALA A 180 -15.99 12.67 -9.81
N ARG A 181 -15.32 11.76 -9.09
CA ARG A 181 -15.41 11.60 -7.63
C ARG A 181 -14.67 12.71 -6.92
N LYS A 182 -15.37 13.82 -6.64
CA LYS A 182 -14.77 15.04 -6.12
C LYS A 182 -14.34 14.92 -4.66
N GLU A 183 -14.96 14.05 -3.90
CA GLU A 183 -14.65 13.82 -2.47
C GLU A 183 -13.22 13.31 -2.23
N THR A 184 -12.63 12.59 -3.18
CA THR A 184 -11.26 12.05 -3.08
C THR A 184 -10.30 12.61 -4.14
N TYR A 185 -10.80 13.44 -5.06
CA TYR A 185 -10.04 13.99 -6.17
C TYR A 185 -8.77 14.74 -5.73
N ASP A 186 -8.95 15.74 -4.84
CA ASP A 186 -7.84 16.58 -4.40
C ASP A 186 -6.79 15.78 -3.63
N ALA A 187 -7.23 14.86 -2.75
CA ALA A 187 -6.34 13.98 -2.01
C ALA A 187 -5.55 13.04 -2.95
N THR A 188 -6.23 12.49 -3.97
CA THR A 188 -5.58 11.63 -4.97
C THR A 188 -4.52 12.41 -5.76
N LEU A 189 -4.82 13.63 -6.22
CA LEU A 189 -3.84 14.45 -6.93
C LEU A 189 -2.66 14.85 -6.05
N ALA A 190 -2.88 15.17 -4.78
CA ALA A 190 -1.80 15.46 -3.85
C ALA A 190 -0.86 14.27 -3.68
N ILE A 191 -1.40 13.06 -3.51
CA ILE A 191 -0.62 11.83 -3.40
C ILE A 191 0.15 11.55 -4.70
N VAL A 192 -0.50 11.71 -5.86
CA VAL A 192 0.15 11.54 -7.17
C VAL A 192 1.30 12.52 -7.34
N THR A 193 1.10 13.79 -7.03
CA THR A 193 2.14 14.83 -7.17
C THR A 193 3.33 14.55 -6.25
N GLU A 194 3.08 14.05 -5.04
CA GLU A 194 4.13 13.81 -4.05
C GLU A 194 4.89 12.49 -4.30
N HIS A 195 4.21 11.42 -4.74
CA HIS A 195 4.75 10.06 -4.72
C HIS A 195 4.89 9.40 -6.09
N SER A 196 4.19 9.86 -7.15
CA SER A 196 4.12 9.14 -8.43
C SER A 196 5.19 9.54 -9.45
N GLY A 197 6.28 10.17 -9.03
CA GLY A 197 7.42 10.46 -9.91
C GLY A 197 7.02 11.15 -11.21
N ALA A 198 7.22 10.48 -12.35
CA ALA A 198 6.94 11.07 -13.67
C ALA A 198 5.48 11.44 -13.89
N TYR A 199 4.54 10.68 -13.34
CA TYR A 199 3.12 11.03 -13.41
C TYR A 199 2.82 12.30 -12.61
N GLY A 200 3.39 12.42 -11.39
CA GLY A 200 3.29 13.64 -10.58
C GLY A 200 3.88 14.85 -11.29
N MET A 201 5.04 14.70 -11.94
CA MET A 201 5.62 15.74 -12.79
C MET A 201 4.69 16.17 -13.94
N GLY A 202 4.04 15.19 -14.59
CA GLY A 202 3.07 15.46 -15.66
C GLY A 202 1.86 16.25 -15.17
N VAL A 203 1.34 15.90 -13.99
CA VAL A 203 0.25 16.64 -13.34
C VAL A 203 0.69 18.08 -13.05
N ASP A 204 1.86 18.25 -12.44
CA ASP A 204 2.41 19.56 -12.12
C ASP A 204 2.62 20.42 -13.38
N TYR A 205 3.18 19.84 -14.44
CA TYR A 205 3.36 20.51 -15.73
C TYR A 205 2.01 20.96 -16.33
N ALA A 206 1.00 20.09 -16.30
CA ALA A 206 -0.33 20.42 -16.81
C ALA A 206 -0.94 21.61 -16.07
N TYR A 207 -0.84 21.64 -14.75
CA TYR A 207 -1.37 22.77 -13.94
C TYR A 207 -0.62 24.08 -14.18
N THR A 208 0.71 24.04 -14.21
CA THR A 208 1.54 25.24 -14.28
C THR A 208 1.69 25.77 -15.69
N MET A 209 1.93 24.90 -16.67
CA MET A 209 2.29 25.31 -18.03
C MET A 209 1.11 25.31 -18.99
N VAL A 210 0.22 24.32 -18.91
CA VAL A 210 -0.91 24.20 -19.83
C VAL A 210 -2.09 25.05 -19.37
N HIS A 211 -2.48 24.91 -18.11
CA HIS A 211 -3.61 25.63 -17.54
C HIS A 211 -3.24 27.00 -16.95
N LYS A 212 -1.95 27.37 -17.00
CA LYS A 212 -1.43 28.67 -16.54
C LYS A 212 -1.90 29.01 -15.11
N ALA A 213 -2.00 28.02 -14.25
CA ALA A 213 -2.28 28.20 -12.83
C ALA A 213 -0.95 28.57 -12.14
N PRO A 214 -0.70 29.85 -11.83
CA PRO A 214 0.66 30.33 -11.54
C PRO A 214 1.14 30.01 -10.14
N GLU A 215 0.29 29.60 -9.22
CA GLU A 215 0.67 29.47 -7.82
C GLU A 215 0.59 28.03 -7.34
N ARG A 216 1.76 27.48 -7.05
CA ARG A 216 1.87 26.30 -6.18
C ARG A 216 1.53 26.72 -4.76
N VAL A 217 0.51 26.14 -4.25
CA VAL A 217 0.17 26.33 -2.86
C VAL A 217 1.09 25.49 -1.98
N LYS A 218 1.44 26.04 -0.83
CA LYS A 218 2.35 25.43 0.12
C LYS A 218 1.73 24.17 0.70
N HIS A 219 2.52 23.09 0.82
CA HIS A 219 2.24 21.87 1.59
C HIS A 219 0.77 21.61 1.95
N GLY A 220 0.12 20.69 1.21
CA GLY A 220 -1.24 20.23 1.51
C GLY A 220 -2.38 21.14 1.05
N GLU A 221 -2.07 22.30 0.54
CA GLU A 221 -3.02 23.18 -0.12
C GLU A 221 -3.03 22.86 -1.63
N ARG A 222 -4.07 23.29 -2.32
CA ARG A 222 -4.23 23.05 -3.76
C ARG A 222 -3.17 23.71 -4.60
N ILE A 223 -2.73 23.01 -5.62
CA ILE A 223 -2.00 23.60 -6.74
C ILE A 223 -3.00 24.32 -7.64
N GLY A 224 -3.20 25.61 -7.39
CA GLY A 224 -4.01 26.48 -8.23
C GLY A 224 -5.53 26.18 -8.29
N PRO A 225 -6.31 26.98 -9.00
CA PRO A 225 -7.73 26.73 -9.20
C PRO A 225 -7.92 25.42 -9.95
N ASN A 226 -8.87 24.61 -9.52
CA ASN A 226 -9.21 23.33 -10.16
C ASN A 226 -9.48 23.56 -11.66
N PRO A 227 -8.64 23.10 -12.58
CA PRO A 227 -8.81 23.35 -14.01
C PRO A 227 -10.11 22.76 -14.57
N ALA A 228 -10.67 21.73 -13.94
CA ALA A 228 -11.98 21.18 -14.31
C ALA A 228 -13.15 22.16 -14.09
N LYS A 229 -12.92 23.31 -13.46
CA LYS A 229 -13.90 24.38 -13.32
C LYS A 229 -13.71 25.54 -14.31
N GLN A 230 -12.69 25.45 -15.17
CA GLN A 230 -12.35 26.51 -16.15
C GLN A 230 -12.52 26.07 -17.60
N ILE A 231 -13.07 24.87 -17.83
CA ILE A 231 -13.42 24.32 -19.15
C ILE A 231 -14.93 24.35 -19.32
#